data_84513570c96e41a2032c798bce14cf12
#
_entry.id   84513570c96e41a2032c798bce14cf12
#
_cell.length_a   1.000
_cell.length_b   1.000
_cell.length_c   1.000
_cell.angle_alpha   90.00
_cell.angle_beta   90.00
_cell.angle_gamma   90.00
#
_symmetry.space_group_name_H-M   'P 1'
#
loop_
_entity.id
_entity.type
_entity.pdbx_description
1 polymer ?
#
loop_
_entity_poly.entity_id
_entity_poly.type
_entity_poly.pdbx_seq_one_letter_code
_entity_poly.pdbx_strand_id
1 'polypeptide(L)'
;DRAYVVHGQSTLRITELNPELSGPMPGGLDRVIVQDDPQADLGYEGSHLYKHDGRYYVFTCHFPQGKGKTEACLMAESLDGAFEVREIIEDDLSFHGYGVAQGGMVDTPDGDWYAFMMQDRGGVGRVPILMPMRFGEDGFPVVGENGKVPQSVSVPAASCAEPVTPINGSEFIARYNAEGGVDA
;
A
#
# COMPACT_ATOMS: atom_id res chain seq x y z
N ASP A 1 -14.44 -4.82 -19.02
CA ASP A 1 -13.41 -4.46 -18.04
C ASP A 1 -12.36 -5.58 -17.98
N ARG A 2 -11.13 -5.23 -17.64
CA ARG A 2 -10.02 -6.19 -17.50
C ARG A 2 -9.54 -6.15 -16.03
N ALA A 3 -9.30 -7.32 -15.45
CA ALA A 3 -8.80 -7.44 -14.08
C ALA A 3 -7.33 -7.89 -14.10
N TYR A 4 -6.56 -7.38 -13.15
CA TYR A 4 -5.14 -7.69 -13.00
C TYR A 4 -4.82 -7.98 -11.55
N VAL A 5 -3.83 -8.82 -11.31
CA VAL A 5 -3.23 -9.05 -10.00
C VAL A 5 -1.73 -8.80 -10.07
N VAL A 6 -1.20 -8.07 -9.09
CA VAL A 6 0.24 -8.00 -8.83
C VAL A 6 0.54 -8.99 -7.71
N HIS A 7 1.52 -9.86 -7.93
CA HIS A 7 1.83 -10.93 -7.00
C HIS A 7 3.32 -11.31 -7.06
N GLY A 8 3.75 -12.09 -6.10
CA GLY A 8 5.12 -12.56 -5.97
C GLY A 8 5.81 -12.00 -4.73
N GLN A 9 7.01 -12.48 -4.50
CA GLN A 9 7.94 -11.99 -3.48
C GLN A 9 9.32 -11.89 -4.12
N SER A 10 10.07 -10.84 -3.81
CA SER A 10 11.35 -10.47 -4.44
C SER A 10 11.23 -10.21 -5.95
N THR A 11 10.53 -11.04 -6.67
CA THR A 11 10.18 -10.87 -8.09
C THR A 11 8.68 -10.64 -8.19
N LEU A 12 8.27 -9.42 -8.53
CA LEU A 12 6.86 -9.10 -8.71
C LEU A 12 6.45 -9.30 -10.17
N ARG A 13 5.28 -9.91 -10.32
CA ARG A 13 4.62 -10.13 -11.61
C ARG A 13 3.28 -9.41 -11.64
N ILE A 14 2.87 -9.03 -12.84
CA ILE A 14 1.50 -8.65 -13.12
C ILE A 14 0.88 -9.68 -14.04
N THR A 15 -0.30 -10.17 -13.68
CA THR A 15 -1.04 -11.17 -14.45
C THR A 15 -2.47 -10.68 -14.68
N GLU A 16 -2.90 -10.72 -15.94
CA GLU A 16 -4.30 -10.49 -16.30
C GLU A 16 -5.14 -11.70 -15.92
N LEU A 17 -6.27 -11.46 -15.28
CA LEU A 17 -7.21 -12.51 -14.88
C LEU A 17 -8.31 -12.69 -15.92
N ASN A 18 -8.80 -13.92 -16.03
CA ASN A 18 -9.99 -14.23 -16.82
C ASN A 18 -11.25 -13.55 -16.22
N PRO A 19 -12.35 -13.42 -16.98
CA PRO A 19 -13.57 -12.75 -16.52
C PRO A 19 -14.17 -13.34 -15.23
N GLU A 20 -13.96 -14.62 -14.98
CA GLU A 20 -14.43 -15.33 -13.78
C GLU A 20 -13.51 -15.12 -12.58
N LEU A 21 -12.37 -14.41 -12.74
CA LEU A 21 -11.33 -14.17 -11.73
C LEU A 21 -10.76 -15.47 -11.11
N SER A 22 -10.89 -16.58 -11.81
CA SER A 22 -10.48 -17.91 -11.35
C SER A 22 -9.07 -18.32 -11.76
N GLY A 23 -8.43 -17.54 -12.62
CA GLY A 23 -7.08 -17.81 -13.11
C GLY A 23 -6.60 -16.81 -14.16
N PRO A 24 -5.39 -17.01 -14.70
CA PRO A 24 -4.84 -16.16 -15.74
C PRO A 24 -5.69 -16.16 -17.02
N MET A 25 -5.78 -15.02 -17.67
CA MET A 25 -6.40 -14.88 -18.97
C MET A 25 -5.55 -15.60 -20.04
N PRO A 26 -6.09 -16.58 -20.80
CA PRO A 26 -5.36 -17.21 -21.88
C PRO A 26 -4.90 -16.19 -22.93
N GLY A 27 -3.57 -16.07 -23.14
CA GLY A 27 -2.98 -15.06 -24.02
C GLY A 27 -3.05 -13.63 -23.51
N GLY A 28 -3.47 -13.42 -22.27
CA GLY A 28 -3.45 -12.13 -21.59
C GLY A 28 -2.05 -11.73 -21.11
N LEU A 29 -1.98 -10.57 -20.46
CA LEU A 29 -0.73 -10.08 -19.89
C LEU A 29 -0.27 -10.98 -18.74
N ASP A 30 0.96 -11.45 -18.80
CA ASP A 30 1.65 -12.15 -17.70
C ASP A 30 3.15 -11.89 -17.80
N ARG A 31 3.67 -11.03 -16.90
CA ARG A 31 5.08 -10.64 -16.96
C ARG A 31 5.65 -10.24 -15.61
N VAL A 32 6.97 -10.34 -15.49
CA VAL A 32 7.74 -9.70 -14.40
C VAL A 32 7.75 -8.19 -14.63
N ILE A 33 7.47 -7.42 -13.59
CA ILE A 33 7.52 -5.95 -13.59
C ILE A 33 8.73 -5.40 -12.85
N VAL A 34 9.23 -6.13 -11.84
CA VAL A 34 10.45 -5.80 -11.11
C VAL A 34 11.04 -7.05 -10.48
N GLN A 35 12.34 -7.04 -10.30
CA GLN A 35 13.08 -7.99 -9.47
C GLN A 35 13.94 -7.20 -8.50
N ASP A 36 13.85 -7.53 -7.22
CA ASP A 36 14.63 -6.87 -6.18
C ASP A 36 16.09 -7.32 -6.22
N ASP A 37 16.95 -6.55 -5.53
CA ASP A 37 18.32 -6.93 -5.30
C ASP A 37 18.35 -8.30 -4.59
N PRO A 38 19.05 -9.32 -5.13
CA PRO A 38 19.17 -10.61 -4.47
C PRO A 38 19.87 -10.55 -3.10
N GLN A 39 20.48 -9.43 -2.75
CA GLN A 39 21.09 -9.18 -1.43
C GLN A 39 20.13 -8.46 -0.47
N ALA A 40 18.90 -8.14 -0.87
CA ALA A 40 17.92 -7.59 0.05
C ALA A 40 17.64 -8.55 1.20
N ASP A 41 17.52 -8.01 2.43
CA ASP A 41 17.23 -8.81 3.63
C ASP A 41 15.84 -9.45 3.53
N LEU A 42 14.90 -8.76 2.90
CA LEU A 42 13.61 -9.28 2.43
C LEU A 42 13.22 -8.55 1.15
N GLY A 43 12.95 -9.28 0.09
CA GLY A 43 12.58 -8.70 -1.20
C GLY A 43 11.13 -8.20 -1.24
N TYR A 44 10.79 -7.49 -2.31
CA TYR A 44 9.47 -6.87 -2.51
C TYR A 44 8.31 -7.79 -2.15
N GLU A 45 7.35 -7.22 -1.39
CA GLU A 45 6.09 -7.89 -1.02
C GLU A 45 4.97 -6.88 -0.74
N GLY A 46 3.74 -7.38 -0.50
CA GLY A 46 2.62 -6.55 -0.07
C GLY A 46 2.18 -5.51 -1.09
N SER A 47 2.15 -5.88 -2.36
CA SER A 47 1.94 -4.96 -3.47
C SER A 47 0.47 -4.50 -3.63
N HIS A 48 0.28 -3.21 -3.90
CA HIS A 48 -1.00 -2.59 -4.21
C HIS A 48 -0.93 -1.86 -5.55
N LEU A 49 -1.78 -2.23 -6.51
CA LEU A 49 -1.84 -1.64 -7.85
C LEU A 49 -2.92 -0.57 -7.93
N TYR A 50 -2.54 0.58 -8.45
CA TYR A 50 -3.43 1.72 -8.69
C TYR A 50 -3.30 2.23 -10.13
N LYS A 51 -4.37 2.88 -10.59
CA LYS A 51 -4.33 3.71 -11.80
C LYS A 51 -4.77 5.13 -11.45
N HIS A 52 -3.93 6.10 -11.74
CA HIS A 52 -4.21 7.51 -11.53
C HIS A 52 -3.64 8.32 -12.69
N ASP A 53 -4.44 9.26 -13.21
CA ASP A 53 -4.06 10.20 -14.27
C ASP A 53 -3.34 9.56 -15.48
N GLY A 54 -3.88 8.39 -15.91
CA GLY A 54 -3.37 7.64 -17.06
C GLY A 54 -2.15 6.77 -16.78
N ARG A 55 -1.55 6.86 -15.60
CA ARG A 55 -0.39 6.07 -15.16
C ARG A 55 -0.78 4.96 -14.19
N TYR A 56 0.09 3.97 -14.07
CA TYR A 56 -0.04 2.85 -13.16
C TYR A 56 1.03 2.93 -12.08
N TYR A 57 0.62 2.66 -10.85
CA TYR A 57 1.46 2.72 -9.65
C TYR A 57 1.35 1.40 -8.90
N VAL A 58 2.50 0.83 -8.52
CA VAL A 58 2.54 -0.31 -7.60
C VAL A 58 3.29 0.12 -6.36
N PHE A 59 2.59 0.19 -5.24
CA PHE A 59 3.19 0.38 -3.93
C PHE A 59 3.62 -0.98 -3.40
N THR A 60 4.82 -1.09 -2.88
CA THR A 60 5.37 -2.37 -2.39
C THR A 60 6.47 -2.12 -1.37
N CYS A 61 6.52 -2.94 -0.34
CA CYS A 61 7.59 -2.82 0.65
C CYS A 61 8.69 -3.86 0.45
N HIS A 62 9.87 -3.55 0.96
CA HIS A 62 11.00 -4.47 1.05
C HIS A 62 11.97 -4.04 2.16
N PHE A 63 13.02 -4.85 2.38
CA PHE A 63 14.13 -4.55 3.27
C PHE A 63 15.42 -4.55 2.45
N PRO A 64 15.85 -3.41 1.91
CA PRO A 64 17.15 -3.31 1.25
C PRO A 64 18.27 -3.73 2.18
N GLN A 65 19.35 -4.34 1.65
CA GLN A 65 20.46 -4.81 2.44
C GLN A 65 21.02 -3.72 3.38
N GLY A 66 21.08 -4.03 4.65
CA GLY A 66 21.63 -3.13 5.68
C GLY A 66 20.77 -1.89 5.96
N LYS A 67 19.57 -1.83 5.43
CA LYS A 67 18.55 -0.83 5.74
C LYS A 67 17.39 -1.44 6.50
N GLY A 68 16.52 -0.61 7.05
CA GLY A 68 15.22 -1.04 7.57
C GLY A 68 14.20 -1.27 6.46
N LYS A 69 12.98 -1.62 6.86
CA LYS A 69 11.85 -1.72 5.94
C LYS A 69 11.56 -0.36 5.29
N THR A 70 11.39 -0.36 3.98
CA THR A 70 11.06 0.83 3.18
C THR A 70 9.84 0.56 2.31
N GLU A 71 9.22 1.61 1.80
CA GLU A 71 8.17 1.51 0.79
C GLU A 71 8.70 2.07 -0.52
N ALA A 72 8.60 1.26 -1.57
CA ALA A 72 8.88 1.65 -2.94
C ALA A 72 7.59 1.86 -3.73
N CYS A 73 7.66 2.72 -4.72
CA CYS A 73 6.64 2.87 -5.75
C CYS A 73 7.24 2.55 -7.11
N LEU A 74 6.56 1.67 -7.83
CA LEU A 74 6.82 1.43 -9.24
C LEU A 74 5.82 2.23 -10.05
N MET A 75 6.26 2.96 -11.07
CA MET A 75 5.40 3.76 -11.94
C MET A 75 5.62 3.40 -13.41
N ALA A 76 4.54 3.29 -14.17
CA ALA A 76 4.57 3.07 -15.62
C ALA A 76 3.40 3.78 -16.32
N GLU A 77 3.58 4.10 -17.59
CA GLU A 77 2.51 4.65 -18.44
C GLU A 77 1.56 3.57 -18.95
N SER A 78 1.99 2.31 -18.97
CA SER A 78 1.16 1.17 -19.35
C SER A 78 1.60 -0.10 -18.61
N LEU A 79 0.70 -1.07 -18.46
CA LEU A 79 0.99 -2.32 -17.73
C LEU A 79 1.98 -3.23 -18.46
N ASP A 80 2.15 -3.05 -19.76
CA ASP A 80 3.14 -3.75 -20.60
C ASP A 80 4.44 -2.94 -20.78
N GLY A 81 4.47 -1.70 -20.32
CA GLY A 81 5.64 -0.82 -20.35
C GLY A 81 6.67 -1.12 -19.27
N ALA A 82 7.79 -0.41 -19.32
CA ALA A 82 8.81 -0.45 -18.27
C ALA A 82 8.30 0.26 -17.02
N PHE A 83 8.49 -0.34 -15.85
CA PHE A 83 8.25 0.29 -14.57
C PHE A 83 9.53 0.95 -14.06
N GLU A 84 9.46 2.24 -13.74
CA GLU A 84 10.49 2.95 -12.99
C GLU A 84 10.25 2.72 -11.49
N VAL A 85 11.30 2.50 -10.72
CA VAL A 85 11.21 2.18 -9.29
C VAL A 85 11.83 3.31 -8.47
N ARG A 86 11.16 3.71 -7.39
CA ARG A 86 11.67 4.70 -6.45
C ARG A 86 11.22 4.41 -5.02
N GLU A 87 12.16 4.51 -4.06
CA GLU A 87 11.82 4.55 -2.64
C GLU A 87 11.04 5.84 -2.33
N ILE A 88 9.87 5.69 -1.71
CA ILE A 88 8.98 6.80 -1.39
C ILE A 88 8.85 7.07 0.11
N ILE A 89 9.18 6.09 0.95
CA ILE A 89 9.29 6.21 2.41
C ILE A 89 10.50 5.42 2.89
N GLU A 90 11.36 6.09 3.67
CA GLU A 90 12.47 5.50 4.41
C GLU A 90 12.51 6.16 5.80
N ASP A 91 11.64 5.69 6.71
CA ASP A 91 11.52 6.19 8.08
C ASP A 91 11.06 5.08 9.02
N ASP A 92 11.83 4.81 10.05
CA ASP A 92 11.50 3.82 11.08
C ASP A 92 11.02 4.46 12.38
N LEU A 93 10.86 5.78 12.42
CA LEU A 93 10.50 6.53 13.64
C LEU A 93 11.39 6.15 14.83
N SER A 94 12.66 5.86 14.59
CA SER A 94 13.65 5.37 15.56
C SER A 94 13.24 4.04 16.25
N PHE A 95 12.53 3.16 15.52
CA PHE A 95 12.07 1.88 16.03
C PHE A 95 12.73 0.69 15.30
N HIS A 96 13.99 0.44 15.62
CA HIS A 96 14.73 -0.79 15.28
C HIS A 96 14.77 -1.19 13.78
N GLY A 97 14.69 -0.24 12.88
CA GLY A 97 14.63 -0.51 11.44
C GLY A 97 13.28 -1.06 10.95
N TYR A 98 12.25 -1.16 11.82
CA TYR A 98 10.88 -1.45 11.41
C TYR A 98 10.25 -0.20 10.79
N GLY A 99 10.56 0.03 9.52
CA GLY A 99 10.12 1.20 8.79
C GLY A 99 8.62 1.24 8.56
N VAL A 100 8.11 2.45 8.35
CA VAL A 100 6.73 2.67 7.94
C VAL A 100 6.60 2.30 6.47
N ALA A 101 5.83 1.26 6.20
CA ALA A 101 5.66 0.72 4.84
C ALA A 101 4.46 -0.22 4.78
N GLN A 102 4.29 -0.90 3.66
CA GLN A 102 3.22 -1.85 3.36
C GLN A 102 1.85 -1.19 3.47
N GLY A 103 1.48 -0.55 2.39
CA GLY A 103 0.21 0.14 2.27
C GLY A 103 0.02 0.69 0.87
N GLY A 104 -0.71 1.78 0.77
CA GLY A 104 -1.05 2.35 -0.50
C GLY A 104 -1.56 3.77 -0.39
N MET A 105 -2.22 4.22 -1.44
CA MET A 105 -2.74 5.58 -1.53
C MET A 105 -4.27 5.60 -1.52
N VAL A 106 -4.81 6.69 -1.02
CA VAL A 106 -6.25 6.98 -0.99
C VAL A 106 -6.46 8.47 -1.24
N ASP A 107 -7.51 8.80 -1.95
CA ASP A 107 -7.96 10.17 -2.15
C ASP A 107 -9.23 10.47 -1.35
N THR A 108 -9.46 11.75 -1.11
CA THR A 108 -10.70 12.26 -0.52
C THR A 108 -11.63 12.76 -1.62
N PRO A 109 -12.93 12.92 -1.34
CA PRO A 109 -13.86 13.55 -2.28
C PRO A 109 -13.46 14.97 -2.70
N ASP A 110 -12.66 15.66 -1.91
CA ASP A 110 -12.15 17.01 -2.18
C ASP A 110 -10.86 17.01 -3.00
N GLY A 111 -10.30 15.81 -3.29
CA GLY A 111 -9.12 15.63 -4.12
C GLY A 111 -7.79 15.65 -3.36
N ASP A 112 -7.80 15.65 -2.03
CA ASP A 112 -6.59 15.47 -1.24
C ASP A 112 -6.15 14.01 -1.26
N TRP A 113 -4.84 13.78 -1.34
CA TRP A 113 -4.25 12.45 -1.35
C TRP A 113 -3.54 12.14 -0.05
N TYR A 114 -3.66 10.89 0.36
CA TYR A 114 -2.98 10.34 1.53
C TYR A 114 -2.35 8.99 1.20
N ALA A 115 -1.20 8.71 1.84
CA ALA A 115 -0.66 7.37 1.95
C ALA A 115 -1.11 6.76 3.29
N PHE A 116 -1.66 5.55 3.23
CA PHE A 116 -2.06 4.78 4.39
C PHE A 116 -1.20 3.53 4.47
N MET A 117 -0.32 3.51 5.46
CA MET A 117 0.67 2.47 5.66
C MET A 117 0.63 1.96 7.09
N MET A 118 1.52 1.06 7.45
CA MET A 118 1.64 0.58 8.83
C MET A 118 3.09 0.49 9.28
N GLN A 119 3.30 0.42 10.59
CA GLN A 119 4.56 0.08 11.20
C GLN A 119 4.39 -1.10 12.13
N ASP A 120 5.27 -2.10 12.02
CA ASP A 120 5.33 -3.20 12.98
C ASP A 120 5.90 -2.72 14.32
N ARG A 121 5.15 -2.87 15.40
CA ARG A 121 5.49 -2.43 16.76
C ARG A 121 5.61 -3.60 17.74
N GLY A 122 6.08 -4.73 17.27
CA GLY A 122 6.27 -5.93 18.09
C GLY A 122 4.96 -6.43 18.70
N GLY A 123 4.91 -6.57 20.01
CA GLY A 123 3.72 -7.07 20.73
C GLY A 123 2.47 -6.18 20.63
N VAL A 124 2.60 -4.93 20.17
CA VAL A 124 1.46 -4.05 19.88
C VAL A 124 0.81 -4.40 18.51
N GLY A 125 1.58 -5.05 17.64
CA GLY A 125 1.15 -5.40 16.30
C GLY A 125 1.45 -4.31 15.26
N ARG A 126 0.61 -4.21 14.23
CA ARG A 126 0.77 -3.29 13.11
C ARG A 126 -0.02 -2.01 13.37
N VAL A 127 0.70 -0.93 13.66
CA VAL A 127 0.10 0.39 13.91
C VAL A 127 -0.12 1.10 12.58
N PRO A 128 -1.35 1.50 12.23
CA PRO A 128 -1.63 2.24 11.01
C PRO A 128 -1.08 3.67 11.11
N ILE A 129 -0.56 4.17 9.98
CA ILE A 129 0.00 5.51 9.85
C ILE A 129 -0.56 6.16 8.59
N LEU A 130 -1.21 7.31 8.78
CA LEU A 130 -1.72 8.14 7.70
C LEU A 130 -0.75 9.30 7.45
N MET A 131 -0.41 9.54 6.20
CA MET A 131 0.49 10.63 5.79
C MET A 131 -0.10 11.40 4.61
N PRO A 132 0.06 12.73 4.54
CA PRO A 132 -0.30 13.47 3.36
C PRO A 132 0.55 12.99 2.18
N MET A 133 -0.02 13.00 1.00
CA MET A 133 0.65 12.62 -0.24
C MET A 133 0.31 13.60 -1.35
N ARG A 134 1.22 13.82 -2.26
CA ARG A 134 0.99 14.55 -3.51
C ARG A 134 1.77 13.89 -4.63
N PHE A 135 1.41 14.15 -5.87
CA PHE A 135 2.23 13.77 -7.01
C PHE A 135 3.24 14.87 -7.34
N GLY A 136 4.49 14.50 -7.53
CA GLY A 136 5.56 15.39 -7.99
C GLY A 136 5.39 15.79 -9.45
N GLU A 137 6.20 16.74 -9.91
CA GLU A 137 6.20 17.16 -11.32
C GLU A 137 6.54 16.03 -12.29
N ASP A 138 7.33 15.06 -11.85
CA ASP A 138 7.69 13.84 -12.57
C ASP A 138 6.60 12.75 -12.50
N GLY A 139 5.55 12.96 -11.71
CA GLY A 139 4.43 12.06 -11.50
C GLY A 139 4.62 11.03 -10.40
N PHE A 140 5.80 10.93 -9.78
CA PHE A 140 5.96 10.05 -8.62
C PHE A 140 5.25 10.58 -7.38
N PRO A 141 4.73 9.69 -6.51
CA PRO A 141 4.18 10.11 -5.23
C PRO A 141 5.28 10.65 -4.29
N VAL A 142 5.01 11.79 -3.69
CA VAL A 142 5.80 12.39 -2.60
C VAL A 142 4.98 12.21 -1.33
N VAL A 143 5.43 11.30 -0.47
CA VAL A 143 4.72 10.88 0.73
C VAL A 143 5.30 11.59 1.96
N GLY A 144 4.42 12.03 2.86
CA GLY A 144 4.79 12.71 4.09
C GLY A 144 5.63 13.97 3.85
N GLU A 145 6.63 14.18 4.67
CA GLU A 145 7.62 15.24 4.52
C GLU A 145 8.83 14.74 3.71
N ASN A 146 8.65 14.60 2.38
CA ASN A 146 9.67 14.10 1.46
C ASN A 146 10.23 12.72 1.86
N GLY A 147 9.35 11.75 2.10
CA GLY A 147 9.73 10.38 2.46
C GLY A 147 9.94 10.17 3.96
N LYS A 148 9.55 11.13 4.78
CA LYS A 148 9.54 11.01 6.25
C LYS A 148 8.15 11.17 6.82
N VAL A 149 7.89 10.48 7.92
CA VAL A 149 6.61 10.55 8.62
C VAL A 149 6.50 11.89 9.36
N PRO A 150 5.48 12.72 9.07
CA PRO A 150 5.28 13.98 9.77
C PRO A 150 4.84 13.74 11.22
N GLN A 151 5.19 14.65 12.12
CA GLN A 151 4.78 14.57 13.53
C GLN A 151 3.27 14.76 13.73
N SER A 152 2.62 15.45 12.81
CA SER A 152 1.18 15.70 12.83
C SER A 152 0.63 15.75 11.41
N VAL A 153 -0.60 15.33 11.26
CA VAL A 153 -1.31 15.34 9.97
C VAL A 153 -2.62 16.07 10.14
N SER A 154 -2.87 17.06 9.28
CA SER A 154 -4.19 17.64 9.14
C SER A 154 -5.03 16.69 8.29
N VAL A 155 -6.13 16.23 8.84
CA VAL A 155 -7.12 15.45 8.10
C VAL A 155 -8.33 16.33 7.79
N PRO A 156 -9.01 16.14 6.64
CA PRO A 156 -10.25 16.83 6.35
C PRO A 156 -11.26 16.59 7.48
N ALA A 157 -12.04 17.62 7.80
CA ALA A 157 -13.17 17.43 8.70
C ALA A 157 -14.08 16.35 8.10
N ALA A 158 -14.39 15.33 8.88
CA ALA A 158 -15.25 14.25 8.40
C ALA A 158 -16.58 14.84 7.94
N SER A 159 -16.86 14.81 6.66
CA SER A 159 -18.17 15.10 6.09
C SER A 159 -19.10 13.89 6.24
N CYS A 160 -18.98 13.13 7.32
CA CYS A 160 -19.91 12.05 7.64
C CYS A 160 -21.26 12.69 7.92
N ALA A 161 -22.22 12.42 7.06
CA ALA A 161 -23.61 12.87 7.26
C ALA A 161 -24.24 12.28 8.53
N GLU A 162 -23.65 11.21 9.08
CA GLU A 162 -24.06 10.56 10.31
C GLU A 162 -22.88 10.47 11.29
N PRO A 163 -23.05 10.87 12.54
CA PRO A 163 -22.02 10.69 13.54
C PRO A 163 -21.73 9.20 13.75
N VAL A 164 -20.47 8.81 13.54
CA VAL A 164 -20.03 7.45 13.88
C VAL A 164 -20.11 7.30 15.39
N THR A 165 -21.07 6.53 15.86
CA THR A 165 -21.14 6.18 17.30
C THR A 165 -20.03 5.17 17.59
N PRO A 166 -19.06 5.49 18.43
CA PRO A 166 -18.03 4.54 18.81
C PRO A 166 -18.68 3.30 19.45
N ILE A 167 -18.44 2.13 18.89
CA ILE A 167 -18.87 0.88 19.49
C ILE A 167 -17.73 0.43 20.42
N ASN A 168 -18.03 0.20 21.70
CA ASN A 168 -17.03 -0.38 22.59
C ASN A 168 -16.78 -1.86 22.24
N GLY A 169 -15.61 -2.40 22.64
CA GLY A 169 -15.22 -3.76 22.25
C GLY A 169 -16.23 -4.84 22.68
N SER A 170 -16.84 -4.70 23.83
CA SER A 170 -17.86 -5.65 24.32
C SER A 170 -19.13 -5.61 23.46
N GLU A 171 -19.55 -4.42 23.06
CA GLU A 171 -20.70 -4.24 22.17
C GLU A 171 -20.44 -4.79 20.77
N PHE A 172 -19.22 -4.58 20.25
CA PHE A 172 -18.80 -5.16 18.97
C PHE A 172 -18.84 -6.68 19.01
N ILE A 173 -18.27 -7.31 20.04
CA ILE A 173 -18.28 -8.78 20.21
C ILE A 173 -19.71 -9.30 20.32
N ALA A 174 -20.57 -8.63 21.08
CA ALA A 174 -21.98 -9.05 21.19
C ALA A 174 -22.72 -9.02 19.85
N ARG A 175 -22.49 -7.98 19.03
CA ARG A 175 -23.07 -7.89 17.68
C ARG A 175 -22.50 -8.95 16.75
N TYR A 176 -21.17 -9.15 16.75
CA TYR A 176 -20.50 -10.14 15.93
C TYR A 176 -21.03 -11.55 16.19
N ASN A 177 -21.17 -11.94 17.46
CA ASN A 177 -21.71 -13.25 17.84
C ASN A 177 -23.20 -13.39 17.47
N ALA A 178 -24.00 -12.33 17.60
CA ALA A 178 -25.41 -12.33 17.22
C ALA A 178 -25.63 -12.47 15.71
N GLU A 179 -24.68 -12.02 14.89
CA GLU A 179 -24.70 -12.12 13.42
C GLU A 179 -24.07 -13.41 12.88
N GLY A 180 -23.74 -14.37 13.73
CA GLY A 180 -23.20 -15.67 13.35
C GLY A 180 -21.69 -15.71 13.20
N GLY A 181 -20.97 -14.84 13.92
CA GLY A 181 -19.52 -14.92 14.05
C GLY A 181 -19.07 -16.27 14.63
N VAL A 182 -17.86 -16.71 14.27
CA VAL A 182 -17.26 -17.95 14.79
C VAL A 182 -16.86 -17.74 16.25
N ASP A 183 -17.30 -18.65 17.13
CA ASP A 183 -16.78 -18.73 18.48
C ASP A 183 -15.27 -19.05 18.41
N ALA A 184 -14.45 -18.21 19.04
CA ALA A 184 -13.01 -18.41 19.13
C ALA A 184 -12.63 -19.39 20.24
#